data_e9456a315df67321ca671caeb91d6afc
#
_entry.id   e9456a315df67321ca671caeb91d6afc
#
_cell.length_a   1.000
_cell.length_b   1.000
_cell.length_c   1.000
_cell.angle_alpha   90.00
_cell.angle_beta   90.00
_cell.angle_gamma   90.00
#
_symmetry.space_group_name_H-M   'P 1'
#
loop_
_entity.id
_entity.type
_entity.pdbx_description
1 polymer ?
#
loop_
_entity_poly.entity_id
_entity_poly.type
_entity_poly.pdbx_seq_one_letter_code
_entity_poly.pdbx_strand_id
1 'polypeptide(L)'
;MTKNQAVTPKSPLLPYEFAKTQRVIAFKKDQQAQVISEQPLSKDLFQELYRFLTNHFKSDTCSPTEFDQLLTEYYSADDDGALGSTSLSEDFDLQSFANTLAPTEDLLSGANDAPIIKLINGVISQAIKERASDIHFEPYEENFIIRYRVDGILQQVLTHDSRLSAPIISRLKIIARLDIAERRKPQDGRVSLSLGSKKIDVRVSTLPSSYGERVVLRLLDKQAAQINIGDLGLPNSILRNYKNALQLSEGIILVTGPTGSGKTTTLYSGLRHISDTSQNILTVEDPIEYTLPGIGQTQVNNKAGYDFASGLRSILRQDPDLSLIHISEPTRQAE
;
A
#
# COMPACT_ATOMS: atom_id res chain seq x y z
N MET A 1 3.74 -35.26 -13.16
CA MET A 1 4.82 -34.37 -12.68
C MET A 1 5.03 -33.29 -13.73
N THR A 2 4.28 -32.20 -13.64
CA THR A 2 4.38 -31.06 -14.56
C THR A 2 4.87 -29.88 -13.72
N LYS A 3 6.10 -29.43 -14.00
CA LYS A 3 6.77 -28.30 -13.36
C LYS A 3 5.96 -27.02 -13.60
N ASN A 4 5.48 -26.38 -12.53
CA ASN A 4 5.05 -24.99 -12.54
C ASN A 4 6.22 -24.10 -12.98
N GLN A 5 6.20 -23.66 -14.22
CA GLN A 5 7.06 -22.56 -14.65
C GLN A 5 6.47 -21.27 -14.05
N ALA A 6 7.25 -20.60 -13.23
CA ALA A 6 6.98 -19.24 -12.76
C ALA A 6 6.77 -18.34 -13.98
N VAL A 7 5.57 -17.81 -14.13
CA VAL A 7 5.23 -16.84 -15.18
C VAL A 7 5.87 -15.52 -14.76
N THR A 8 6.92 -15.11 -15.46
CA THR A 8 7.47 -13.76 -15.35
C THR A 8 6.37 -12.74 -15.67
N PRO A 9 6.19 -11.69 -14.88
CA PRO A 9 5.21 -10.64 -15.15
C PRO A 9 5.56 -9.99 -16.49
N LYS A 10 4.59 -9.91 -17.39
CA LYS A 10 4.74 -9.40 -18.74
C LYS A 10 4.33 -7.94 -18.74
N SER A 11 5.25 -7.05 -19.13
CA SER A 11 4.97 -5.63 -19.26
C SER A 11 3.89 -5.37 -20.32
N PRO A 12 2.87 -4.53 -20.02
CA PRO A 12 1.86 -4.15 -20.97
C PRO A 12 2.48 -3.31 -22.10
N LEU A 13 2.00 -3.51 -23.33
CA LEU A 13 2.48 -2.79 -24.51
C LEU A 13 1.67 -1.52 -24.79
N LEU A 14 0.51 -1.36 -24.19
CA LEU A 14 -0.41 -0.23 -24.38
C LEU A 14 -0.44 0.63 -23.12
N PRO A 15 -0.62 1.96 -23.26
CA PRO A 15 -0.88 2.83 -22.11
C PRO A 15 -2.16 2.43 -21.37
N TYR A 16 -2.16 2.56 -20.04
CA TYR A 16 -3.30 2.18 -19.18
C TYR A 16 -4.63 2.81 -19.61
N GLU A 17 -4.65 4.14 -19.88
CA GLU A 17 -5.86 4.85 -20.28
C GLU A 17 -6.40 4.36 -21.64
N PHE A 18 -5.52 4.06 -22.58
CA PHE A 18 -5.92 3.47 -23.86
C PHE A 18 -6.54 2.08 -23.63
N ALA A 19 -5.87 1.24 -22.84
CA ALA A 19 -6.35 -0.10 -22.52
C ALA A 19 -7.71 -0.06 -21.84
N LYS A 20 -7.91 0.85 -20.89
CA LYS A 20 -9.16 1.05 -20.16
C LYS A 20 -10.28 1.58 -21.04
N THR A 21 -9.99 2.63 -21.84
CA THR A 21 -11.00 3.30 -22.68
C THR A 21 -11.45 2.42 -23.84
N GLN A 22 -10.52 1.77 -24.51
CA GLN A 22 -10.79 0.89 -25.65
C GLN A 22 -11.12 -0.55 -25.23
N ARG A 23 -11.06 -0.87 -23.95
CA ARG A 23 -11.28 -2.23 -23.38
C ARG A 23 -10.40 -3.27 -24.08
N VAL A 24 -9.09 -2.96 -24.21
CA VAL A 24 -8.10 -3.80 -24.87
C VAL A 24 -6.76 -3.78 -24.12
N ILE A 25 -6.18 -4.95 -23.88
CA ILE A 25 -4.85 -5.11 -23.28
C ILE A 25 -3.94 -5.78 -24.30
N ALA A 26 -2.70 -5.29 -24.43
CA ALA A 26 -1.69 -5.94 -25.24
C ALA A 26 -0.43 -6.19 -24.42
N PHE A 27 0.15 -7.38 -24.58
CA PHE A 27 1.37 -7.81 -23.90
C PHE A 27 2.20 -8.74 -24.79
N LYS A 28 3.47 -8.92 -24.44
CA LYS A 28 4.38 -9.77 -25.19
C LYS A 28 4.35 -11.21 -24.62
N LYS A 29 4.04 -12.21 -25.45
CA LYS A 29 4.10 -13.62 -25.11
C LYS A 29 4.89 -14.36 -26.20
N ASP A 30 5.93 -15.10 -25.80
CA ASP A 30 6.77 -15.89 -26.72
C ASP A 30 7.26 -15.11 -27.95
N GLN A 31 7.71 -13.86 -27.72
CA GLN A 31 8.15 -12.89 -28.73
C GLN A 31 7.05 -12.37 -29.68
N GLN A 32 5.79 -12.74 -29.51
CA GLN A 32 4.65 -12.19 -30.25
C GLN A 32 3.79 -11.31 -29.35
N ALA A 33 3.21 -10.25 -29.94
CA ALA A 33 2.20 -9.46 -29.24
C ALA A 33 0.89 -10.26 -29.16
N GLN A 34 0.32 -10.33 -27.97
CA GLN A 34 -1.01 -10.88 -27.73
C GLN A 34 -1.92 -9.75 -27.26
N VAL A 35 -3.11 -9.67 -27.84
CA VAL A 35 -4.12 -8.67 -27.55
C VAL A 35 -5.32 -9.38 -26.94
N ILE A 36 -5.82 -8.90 -25.83
CA ILE A 36 -7.07 -9.38 -25.20
C ILE A 36 -8.04 -8.21 -25.14
N SER A 37 -9.27 -8.43 -25.59
CA SER A 37 -10.32 -7.41 -25.61
C SER A 37 -11.62 -7.96 -25.04
N GLU A 38 -12.47 -7.07 -24.51
CA GLU A 38 -13.81 -7.45 -24.03
C GLU A 38 -14.77 -7.78 -25.17
N GLN A 39 -14.59 -7.12 -26.31
CA GLN A 39 -15.39 -7.32 -27.51
C GLN A 39 -14.47 -7.55 -28.71
N PRO A 40 -14.97 -8.19 -29.80
CA PRO A 40 -14.20 -8.30 -31.03
C PRO A 40 -13.70 -6.94 -31.50
N LEU A 41 -12.43 -6.85 -31.86
CA LEU A 41 -11.80 -5.60 -32.30
C LEU A 41 -12.52 -4.96 -33.47
N SER A 42 -12.88 -3.71 -33.37
CA SER A 42 -13.40 -2.94 -34.51
C SER A 42 -12.30 -2.79 -35.56
N LYS A 43 -12.70 -2.52 -36.81
CA LYS A 43 -11.75 -2.35 -37.92
C LYS A 43 -10.77 -1.21 -37.67
N ASP A 44 -11.24 -0.13 -37.09
CA ASP A 44 -10.41 1.05 -36.79
C ASP A 44 -9.43 0.77 -35.65
N LEU A 45 -9.89 0.17 -34.56
CA LEU A 45 -9.06 -0.23 -33.44
C LEU A 45 -8.02 -1.29 -33.84
N PHE A 46 -8.39 -2.24 -34.71
CA PHE A 46 -7.44 -3.21 -35.25
C PHE A 46 -6.33 -2.52 -36.06
N GLN A 47 -6.66 -1.54 -36.91
CA GLN A 47 -5.67 -0.79 -37.68
C GLN A 47 -4.74 0.04 -36.79
N GLU A 48 -5.27 0.65 -35.73
CA GLU A 48 -4.51 1.42 -34.78
C GLU A 48 -3.52 0.52 -34.00
N LEU A 49 -3.99 -0.61 -33.48
CA LEU A 49 -3.16 -1.60 -32.82
C LEU A 49 -2.10 -2.19 -33.75
N TYR A 50 -2.45 -2.45 -35.01
CA TYR A 50 -1.51 -2.96 -36.01
C TYR A 50 -0.37 -2.00 -36.30
N ARG A 51 -0.66 -0.68 -36.34
CA ARG A 51 0.36 0.36 -36.50
C ARG A 51 1.25 0.49 -35.27
N PHE A 52 0.65 0.40 -34.08
CA PHE A 52 1.35 0.60 -32.81
C PHE A 52 2.24 -0.60 -32.45
N LEU A 53 1.75 -1.82 -32.63
CA LEU A 53 2.45 -3.05 -32.28
C LEU A 53 3.46 -3.52 -33.32
N THR A 54 3.59 -2.80 -34.44
CA THR A 54 4.59 -2.96 -35.51
C THR A 54 4.67 -4.34 -36.16
N ASN A 55 3.75 -5.30 -35.89
CA ASN A 55 3.66 -6.59 -36.58
C ASN A 55 2.44 -7.42 -36.15
N HIS A 56 2.32 -8.63 -36.69
CA HIS A 56 1.24 -9.56 -36.40
C HIS A 56 1.05 -9.84 -34.92
N PHE A 57 -0.13 -9.61 -34.41
CA PHE A 57 -0.55 -9.98 -33.07
C PHE A 57 -1.66 -11.03 -33.11
N LYS A 58 -1.79 -11.82 -32.05
CA LYS A 58 -2.97 -12.67 -31.82
C LYS A 58 -3.97 -11.93 -30.98
N SER A 59 -5.26 -12.03 -31.32
CA SER A 59 -6.34 -11.40 -30.56
C SER A 59 -7.28 -12.47 -30.01
N ASP A 60 -7.59 -12.34 -28.71
CA ASP A 60 -8.56 -13.17 -28.01
C ASP A 60 -9.59 -12.26 -27.32
N THR A 61 -10.77 -12.79 -27.00
CA THR A 61 -11.79 -12.07 -26.25
C THR A 61 -12.01 -12.70 -24.88
N CYS A 62 -12.35 -11.87 -23.88
CA CYS A 62 -12.64 -12.32 -22.52
C CYS A 62 -13.92 -11.69 -21.99
N SER A 63 -14.44 -12.18 -20.87
CA SER A 63 -15.59 -11.57 -20.20
C SER A 63 -15.22 -10.22 -19.55
N PRO A 64 -16.21 -9.31 -19.32
CA PRO A 64 -15.96 -8.03 -18.66
C PRO A 64 -15.25 -8.17 -17.30
N THR A 65 -15.64 -9.15 -16.51
CA THR A 65 -15.05 -9.45 -15.20
C THR A 65 -13.59 -9.95 -15.31
N GLU A 66 -13.31 -10.80 -16.28
CA GLU A 66 -11.94 -11.26 -16.55
C GLU A 66 -11.08 -10.13 -17.10
N PHE A 67 -11.65 -9.25 -17.93
CA PHE A 67 -10.94 -8.09 -18.45
C PHE A 67 -10.48 -7.16 -17.32
N ASP A 68 -11.36 -6.83 -16.37
CA ASP A 68 -11.03 -5.95 -15.23
C ASP A 68 -9.97 -6.59 -14.30
N GLN A 69 -10.01 -7.91 -14.12
CA GLN A 69 -8.95 -8.64 -13.41
C GLN A 69 -7.62 -8.58 -14.15
N LEU A 70 -7.60 -8.82 -15.45
CA LEU A 70 -6.39 -8.74 -16.28
C LEU A 70 -5.84 -7.30 -16.33
N LEU A 71 -6.71 -6.29 -16.45
CA LEU A 71 -6.30 -4.89 -16.42
C LEU A 71 -5.56 -4.57 -15.11
N THR A 72 -6.12 -5.02 -13.99
CA THR A 72 -5.48 -4.85 -12.67
C THR A 72 -4.17 -5.64 -12.59
N GLU A 73 -4.12 -6.89 -13.04
CA GLU A 73 -2.94 -7.75 -12.98
C GLU A 73 -1.78 -7.20 -13.82
N TYR A 74 -2.03 -6.85 -15.08
CA TYR A 74 -0.98 -6.41 -16.00
C TYR A 74 -0.45 -5.02 -15.69
N TYR A 75 -1.29 -4.09 -15.26
CA TYR A 75 -0.87 -2.73 -14.96
C TYR A 75 -0.42 -2.51 -13.51
N SER A 76 -0.72 -3.45 -12.59
CA SER A 76 -0.13 -3.44 -11.25
C SER A 76 1.26 -4.11 -11.17
N ALA A 77 1.58 -5.01 -12.10
CA ALA A 77 2.86 -5.73 -12.10
C ALA A 77 4.06 -4.87 -12.56
N ASP A 78 3.83 -3.88 -13.43
CA ASP A 78 4.89 -2.96 -13.90
C ASP A 78 5.28 -1.91 -12.85
N ASP A 79 4.47 -1.72 -11.79
CA ASP A 79 4.69 -0.68 -10.80
C ASP A 79 5.63 -1.07 -9.64
N ASP A 80 5.82 -2.35 -9.36
CA ASP A 80 6.80 -2.79 -8.35
C ASP A 80 8.25 -2.37 -8.72
N GLY A 81 8.50 -2.09 -10.01
CA GLY A 81 9.78 -1.57 -10.52
C GLY A 81 9.83 -0.05 -10.69
N ALA A 82 8.69 0.60 -10.97
CA ALA A 82 8.67 2.03 -11.32
C ALA A 82 8.83 2.96 -10.11
N LEU A 83 8.28 2.57 -8.95
CA LEU A 83 8.44 3.31 -7.69
C LEU A 83 9.83 3.11 -7.03
N GLY A 84 10.55 2.05 -7.39
CA GLY A 84 11.82 1.70 -6.74
C GLY A 84 13.09 2.19 -7.44
N SER A 85 13.04 2.59 -8.71
CA SER A 85 14.25 2.80 -9.53
C SER A 85 14.66 4.26 -9.73
N THR A 86 13.83 5.23 -9.35
CA THR A 86 14.18 6.64 -9.50
C THR A 86 14.95 7.11 -8.27
N SER A 87 16.27 7.11 -8.33
CA SER A 87 17.11 7.86 -7.39
C SER A 87 16.82 9.35 -7.58
N LEU A 88 15.92 9.89 -6.76
CA LEU A 88 15.72 11.34 -6.71
C LEU A 88 16.97 11.96 -6.09
N SER A 89 17.49 13.03 -6.71
CA SER A 89 18.57 13.83 -6.14
C SER A 89 18.20 14.28 -4.73
N GLU A 90 19.19 14.44 -3.85
CA GLU A 90 18.96 14.85 -2.45
C GLU A 90 18.19 16.18 -2.33
N ASP A 91 18.25 17.02 -3.36
CA ASP A 91 17.63 18.35 -3.45
C ASP A 91 16.41 18.41 -4.40
N PHE A 92 15.57 17.36 -4.44
CA PHE A 92 14.38 17.38 -5.28
C PHE A 92 13.31 18.33 -4.70
N ASP A 93 13.15 19.50 -5.35
CA ASP A 93 12.13 20.50 -5.01
C ASP A 93 10.77 20.09 -5.58
N LEU A 94 9.89 19.58 -4.69
CA LEU A 94 8.55 19.15 -5.04
C LEU A 94 7.69 20.26 -5.63
N GLN A 95 7.76 21.49 -5.07
CA GLN A 95 6.93 22.61 -5.51
C GLN A 95 7.36 23.08 -6.91
N SER A 96 8.67 23.24 -7.12
CA SER A 96 9.20 23.59 -8.45
C SER A 96 8.86 22.52 -9.48
N PHE A 97 9.02 21.25 -9.13
CA PHE A 97 8.68 20.17 -10.07
C PHE A 97 7.19 20.11 -10.37
N ALA A 98 6.31 20.25 -9.38
CA ALA A 98 4.87 20.29 -9.58
C ALA A 98 4.46 21.44 -10.50
N ASN A 99 5.08 22.61 -10.35
CA ASN A 99 4.83 23.79 -11.21
C ASN A 99 5.25 23.57 -12.68
N THR A 100 6.17 22.64 -12.94
CA THR A 100 6.54 22.24 -14.32
C THR A 100 5.51 21.30 -14.95
N LEU A 101 4.66 20.67 -14.14
CA LEU A 101 3.53 19.88 -14.58
C LEU A 101 2.42 20.85 -15.01
N ALA A 102 2.61 21.51 -16.17
CA ALA A 102 1.57 22.34 -16.73
C ALA A 102 0.28 21.52 -16.85
N PRO A 103 -0.89 22.13 -16.61
CA PRO A 103 -2.18 21.49 -16.84
C PRO A 103 -2.43 21.36 -18.34
N THR A 104 -1.64 20.55 -19.01
CA THR A 104 -1.80 20.21 -20.41
C THR A 104 -2.84 19.10 -20.53
N GLU A 105 -3.66 19.15 -21.56
CA GLU A 105 -4.60 18.08 -21.92
C GLU A 105 -3.89 16.73 -22.04
N ASP A 106 -2.58 16.73 -22.30
CA ASP A 106 -1.71 15.54 -22.37
C ASP A 106 -1.56 14.79 -21.05
N LEU A 107 -1.61 15.46 -19.87
CA LEU A 107 -1.61 14.79 -18.57
C LEU A 107 -2.95 14.11 -18.24
N LEU A 108 -4.02 14.59 -18.86
CA LEU A 108 -5.35 14.02 -18.73
C LEU A 108 -5.59 12.88 -19.73
N SER A 109 -4.82 12.85 -20.82
CA SER A 109 -4.94 11.85 -21.89
C SER A 109 -4.16 10.55 -21.61
N GLY A 110 -3.44 10.46 -20.47
CA GLY A 110 -2.70 9.24 -20.06
C GLY A 110 -1.50 8.89 -20.96
N ALA A 111 -1.17 9.73 -21.94
CA ALA A 111 -0.09 9.46 -22.88
C ALA A 111 1.30 9.50 -22.22
N ASN A 112 1.44 10.08 -21.02
CA ASN A 112 2.72 10.17 -20.33
C ASN A 112 2.57 10.25 -18.80
N ASP A 113 2.38 9.11 -18.14
CA ASP A 113 2.27 9.00 -16.67
C ASP A 113 3.59 9.26 -15.94
N ALA A 114 4.73 9.28 -16.65
CA ALA A 114 6.06 9.39 -16.05
C ALA A 114 6.24 10.62 -15.14
N PRO A 115 5.75 11.82 -15.45
CA PRO A 115 5.85 12.98 -14.57
C PRO A 115 5.04 12.83 -13.28
N ILE A 116 3.85 12.22 -13.34
CA ILE A 116 2.98 11.96 -12.17
C ILE A 116 3.63 10.93 -11.26
N ILE A 117 4.17 9.85 -11.80
CA ILE A 117 4.92 8.84 -11.05
C ILE A 117 6.12 9.49 -10.35
N LYS A 118 6.86 10.34 -11.04
CA LYS A 118 8.00 11.06 -10.48
C LYS A 118 7.60 11.98 -9.33
N LEU A 119 6.46 12.68 -9.44
CA LEU A 119 5.92 13.51 -8.37
C LEU A 119 5.53 12.66 -7.15
N ILE A 120 4.78 11.57 -7.35
CA ILE A 120 4.37 10.67 -6.27
C ILE A 120 5.61 10.10 -5.56
N ASN A 121 6.62 9.65 -6.31
CA ASN A 121 7.87 9.15 -5.76
C ASN A 121 8.60 10.23 -4.95
N GLY A 122 8.64 11.46 -5.44
CA GLY A 122 9.20 12.60 -4.73
C GLY A 122 8.49 12.86 -3.41
N VAL A 123 7.16 12.90 -3.43
CA VAL A 123 6.31 13.09 -2.25
C VAL A 123 6.58 11.99 -1.20
N ILE A 124 6.59 10.73 -1.63
CA ILE A 124 6.82 9.60 -0.69
C ILE A 124 8.25 9.62 -0.15
N SER A 125 9.25 9.87 -1.00
CA SER A 125 10.66 9.93 -0.59
C SER A 125 10.91 11.05 0.42
N GLN A 126 10.33 12.23 0.20
CA GLN A 126 10.46 13.35 1.13
C GLN A 126 9.73 13.06 2.44
N ALA A 127 8.53 12.50 2.41
CA ALA A 127 7.79 12.10 3.61
C ALA A 127 8.61 11.13 4.50
N ILE A 128 9.33 10.19 3.87
CA ILE A 128 10.20 9.25 4.60
C ILE A 128 11.40 9.96 5.21
N LYS A 129 12.03 10.91 4.49
CA LYS A 129 13.14 11.73 5.01
C LYS A 129 12.70 12.55 6.22
N GLU A 130 11.51 13.13 6.16
CA GLU A 130 10.92 13.92 7.23
C GLU A 130 10.28 13.08 8.35
N ARG A 131 10.36 11.75 8.27
CA ARG A 131 9.77 10.80 9.22
C ARG A 131 8.26 11.00 9.41
N ALA A 132 7.56 11.34 8.34
CA ALA A 132 6.12 11.47 8.37
C ALA A 132 5.45 10.11 8.63
N SER A 133 4.42 10.09 9.46
CA SER A 133 3.58 8.90 9.69
C SER A 133 2.53 8.71 8.59
N ASP A 134 1.99 9.82 8.06
CA ASP A 134 0.92 9.79 7.07
C ASP A 134 1.16 10.87 6.00
N ILE A 135 0.75 10.59 4.77
CA ILE A 135 0.68 11.53 3.66
C ILE A 135 -0.77 11.70 3.27
N HIS A 136 -1.27 12.92 3.27
CA HIS A 136 -2.63 13.27 2.90
C HIS A 136 -2.65 13.92 1.52
N PHE A 137 -3.47 13.40 0.62
CA PHE A 137 -3.77 13.96 -0.69
C PHE A 137 -5.21 14.45 -0.66
N GLU A 138 -5.40 15.76 -0.76
CA GLU A 138 -6.68 16.40 -0.45
C GLU A 138 -7.12 17.31 -1.58
N PRO A 139 -8.14 16.91 -2.37
CA PRO A 139 -8.76 17.77 -3.34
C PRO A 139 -9.71 18.78 -2.66
N TYR A 140 -9.61 20.03 -3.10
CA TYR A 140 -10.52 21.12 -2.80
C TYR A 140 -11.04 21.72 -4.10
N GLU A 141 -11.91 22.73 -4.02
CA GLU A 141 -12.57 23.31 -5.19
C GLU A 141 -11.59 23.82 -6.23
N GLU A 142 -10.64 24.64 -5.84
CA GLU A 142 -9.64 25.23 -6.72
C GLU A 142 -8.26 24.61 -6.59
N ASN A 143 -7.98 23.98 -5.44
CA ASN A 143 -6.66 23.54 -5.08
C ASN A 143 -6.63 22.05 -4.76
N PHE A 144 -5.48 21.46 -5.02
CA PHE A 144 -5.08 20.15 -4.54
C PHE A 144 -3.92 20.30 -3.56
N ILE A 145 -4.10 19.82 -2.32
CA ILE A 145 -3.13 20.02 -1.24
C ILE A 145 -2.56 18.67 -0.81
N ILE A 146 -1.23 18.63 -0.67
CA ILE A 146 -0.53 17.50 -0.06
C ILE A 146 0.02 17.93 1.29
N ARG A 147 -0.28 17.13 2.34
CA ARG A 147 0.18 17.38 3.70
C ARG A 147 0.85 16.15 4.29
N TYR A 148 1.89 16.35 5.06
CA TYR A 148 2.52 15.32 5.88
C TYR A 148 2.06 15.42 7.32
N ARG A 149 1.93 14.28 7.98
CA ARG A 149 1.80 14.23 9.43
C ARG A 149 3.16 13.89 10.02
N VAL A 150 3.79 14.87 10.67
CA VAL A 150 5.07 14.71 11.34
C VAL A 150 4.85 14.98 12.83
N ASP A 151 5.24 14.06 13.70
CA ASP A 151 5.06 14.14 15.15
C ASP A 151 3.61 14.49 15.57
N GLY A 152 2.63 13.95 14.86
CA GLY A 152 1.20 14.17 15.12
C GLY A 152 0.63 15.45 14.48
N ILE A 153 1.46 16.34 13.95
CA ILE A 153 1.05 17.63 13.37
C ILE A 153 0.98 17.52 11.85
N LEU A 154 -0.11 18.02 11.25
CA LEU A 154 -0.24 18.11 9.79
C LEU A 154 0.47 19.36 9.28
N GLN A 155 1.40 19.17 8.36
CA GLN A 155 2.16 20.23 7.69
C GLN A 155 1.86 20.22 6.19
N GLN A 156 1.56 21.37 5.60
CA GLN A 156 1.34 21.50 4.18
C GLN A 156 2.69 21.50 3.44
N VAL A 157 2.81 20.66 2.43
CA VAL A 157 4.05 20.44 1.67
C VAL A 157 3.92 20.91 0.22
N LEU A 158 2.74 20.70 -0.37
CA LEU A 158 2.49 21.07 -1.75
C LEU A 158 1.08 21.62 -1.88
N THR A 159 0.93 22.68 -2.69
CA THR A 159 -0.36 23.16 -3.20
C THR A 159 -0.28 23.33 -4.71
N HIS A 160 -1.25 22.79 -5.41
CA HIS A 160 -1.34 22.88 -6.85
C HIS A 160 -2.80 23.00 -7.30
N ASP A 161 -3.02 23.22 -8.60
CA ASP A 161 -4.34 23.26 -9.24
C ASP A 161 -5.10 21.93 -9.02
N SER A 162 -6.40 22.02 -8.75
CA SER A 162 -7.26 20.85 -8.47
C SER A 162 -7.28 19.80 -9.59
N ARG A 163 -6.98 20.21 -10.84
CA ARG A 163 -6.90 19.31 -12.00
C ARG A 163 -5.85 18.21 -11.89
N LEU A 164 -4.80 18.38 -11.08
CA LEU A 164 -3.82 17.33 -10.80
C LEU A 164 -4.33 16.24 -9.87
N SER A 165 -5.43 16.46 -9.15
CA SER A 165 -5.93 15.49 -8.16
C SER A 165 -6.33 14.17 -8.79
N ALA A 166 -7.11 14.20 -9.87
CA ALA A 166 -7.64 12.98 -10.49
C ALA A 166 -6.57 12.05 -11.05
N PRO A 167 -5.56 12.53 -11.82
CA PRO A 167 -4.46 11.69 -12.29
C PRO A 167 -3.63 11.09 -11.14
N ILE A 168 -3.29 11.89 -10.13
CA ILE A 168 -2.51 11.43 -8.96
C ILE A 168 -3.28 10.36 -8.18
N ILE A 169 -4.56 10.61 -7.90
CA ILE A 169 -5.40 9.67 -7.13
C ILE A 169 -5.61 8.37 -7.92
N SER A 170 -5.87 8.46 -9.23
CA SER A 170 -5.97 7.27 -10.08
C SER A 170 -4.69 6.43 -10.01
N ARG A 171 -3.53 7.09 -10.07
CA ARG A 171 -2.24 6.40 -9.99
C ARG A 171 -2.00 5.77 -8.61
N LEU A 172 -2.34 6.45 -7.52
CA LEU A 172 -2.27 5.89 -6.17
C LEU A 172 -3.18 4.67 -6.01
N LYS A 173 -4.37 4.68 -6.62
CA LYS A 173 -5.28 3.52 -6.62
C LYS A 173 -4.70 2.33 -7.39
N ILE A 174 -4.07 2.57 -8.55
CA ILE A 174 -3.36 1.53 -9.31
C ILE A 174 -2.30 0.86 -8.44
N ILE A 175 -1.41 1.67 -7.86
CA ILE A 175 -0.32 1.20 -7.00
C ILE A 175 -0.86 0.37 -5.81
N ALA A 176 -1.98 0.80 -5.23
CA ALA A 176 -2.61 0.13 -4.10
C ALA A 176 -3.53 -1.04 -4.51
N ARG A 177 -3.65 -1.35 -5.80
CA ARG A 177 -4.53 -2.39 -6.37
C ARG A 177 -6.00 -2.17 -5.99
N LEU A 178 -6.43 -0.89 -5.98
CA LEU A 178 -7.81 -0.49 -5.71
C LEU A 178 -8.58 -0.32 -7.01
N ASP A 179 -9.91 -0.39 -6.93
CA ASP A 179 -10.79 -0.15 -8.06
C ASP A 179 -10.78 1.33 -8.45
N ILE A 180 -10.29 1.64 -9.64
CA ILE A 180 -10.15 3.00 -10.14
C ILE A 180 -11.49 3.55 -10.63
N ALA A 181 -12.39 2.68 -11.08
CA ALA A 181 -13.70 3.05 -11.59
C ALA A 181 -14.67 3.44 -10.47
N GLU A 182 -14.56 2.79 -9.31
CA GLU A 182 -15.41 3.10 -8.15
C GLU A 182 -14.85 4.30 -7.37
N ARG A 183 -15.55 5.42 -7.42
CA ARG A 183 -15.17 6.70 -6.78
C ARG A 183 -16.13 7.15 -5.68
N ARG A 184 -17.22 6.39 -5.45
CA ARG A 184 -18.30 6.73 -4.54
C ARG A 184 -18.22 6.01 -3.21
N LYS A 185 -17.34 5.01 -3.09
CA LYS A 185 -17.16 4.20 -1.89
C LYS A 185 -15.76 4.31 -1.36
N PRO A 186 -15.56 4.31 -0.05
CA PRO A 186 -14.24 4.18 0.55
C PRO A 186 -13.59 2.87 0.13
N GLN A 187 -12.28 2.91 -0.07
CA GLN A 187 -11.48 1.72 -0.38
C GLN A 187 -10.20 1.73 0.45
N ASP A 188 -9.75 0.56 0.86
CA ASP A 188 -8.52 0.36 1.61
C ASP A 188 -7.64 -0.68 0.91
N GLY A 189 -6.34 -0.40 0.84
CA GLY A 189 -5.35 -1.26 0.22
C GLY A 189 -4.03 -1.23 0.96
N ARG A 190 -3.14 -2.14 0.55
CA ARG A 190 -1.75 -2.19 1.06
C ARG A 190 -0.80 -2.37 -0.10
N VAL A 191 0.33 -1.69 -0.04
CA VAL A 191 1.41 -1.83 -1.02
C VAL A 191 2.75 -1.80 -0.30
N SER A 192 3.69 -2.64 -0.74
CA SER A 192 5.07 -2.59 -0.28
C SER A 192 5.89 -1.82 -1.32
N LEU A 193 6.47 -0.70 -0.91
CA LEU A 193 7.31 0.14 -1.76
C LEU A 193 8.78 -0.11 -1.45
N SER A 194 9.60 -0.16 -2.50
CA SER A 194 11.05 -0.24 -2.40
C SER A 194 11.66 1.10 -2.82
N LEU A 195 12.25 1.82 -1.87
CA LEU A 195 12.95 3.09 -2.11
C LEU A 195 14.43 2.92 -1.79
N GLY A 196 15.23 2.68 -2.83
CA GLY A 196 16.61 2.27 -2.68
C GLY A 196 16.71 0.94 -1.92
N SER A 197 17.45 0.91 -0.82
CA SER A 197 17.59 -0.28 0.04
C SER A 197 16.47 -0.46 1.07
N LYS A 198 15.57 0.50 1.22
CA LYS A 198 14.50 0.46 2.23
C LYS A 198 13.21 -0.10 1.64
N LYS A 199 12.65 -1.10 2.30
CA LYS A 199 11.28 -1.60 2.03
C LYS A 199 10.32 -1.01 3.05
N ILE A 200 9.29 -0.34 2.57
CA ILE A 200 8.27 0.34 3.38
C ILE A 200 6.93 -0.22 3.01
N ASP A 201 6.15 -0.63 3.99
CA ASP A 201 4.76 -0.99 3.78
C ASP A 201 3.90 0.27 3.92
N VAL A 202 3.01 0.46 2.98
CA VAL A 202 2.11 1.61 2.94
C VAL A 202 0.67 1.11 2.96
N ARG A 203 -0.11 1.61 3.89
CA ARG A 203 -1.58 1.45 3.86
C ARG A 203 -2.17 2.64 3.13
N VAL A 204 -3.03 2.36 2.18
CA VAL A 204 -3.70 3.35 1.35
C VAL A 204 -5.18 3.33 1.69
N SER A 205 -5.74 4.46 2.08
CA SER A 205 -7.18 4.59 2.29
C SER A 205 -7.71 5.72 1.41
N THR A 206 -8.78 5.45 0.67
CA THR A 206 -9.48 6.44 -0.14
C THR A 206 -10.85 6.74 0.44
N LEU A 207 -11.23 8.00 0.43
CA LEU A 207 -12.52 8.47 0.92
C LEU A 207 -13.14 9.46 -0.09
N PRO A 208 -14.37 9.20 -0.58
CA PRO A 208 -15.10 10.18 -1.39
C PRO A 208 -15.32 11.49 -0.62
N SER A 209 -15.08 12.61 -1.29
CA SER A 209 -15.34 13.95 -0.75
C SER A 209 -16.02 14.83 -1.82
N SER A 210 -16.42 16.06 -1.45
CA SER A 210 -17.17 16.96 -2.32
C SER A 210 -16.44 17.33 -3.60
N TYR A 211 -15.11 17.37 -3.58
CA TYR A 211 -14.28 17.79 -4.71
C TYR A 211 -13.43 16.67 -5.29
N GLY A 212 -13.78 15.42 -5.02
CA GLY A 212 -13.08 14.22 -5.48
C GLY A 212 -12.73 13.28 -4.33
N GLU A 213 -11.92 12.27 -4.58
CA GLU A 213 -11.49 11.34 -3.53
C GLU A 213 -10.31 11.90 -2.74
N ARG A 214 -10.37 11.85 -1.42
CA ARG A 214 -9.18 12.03 -0.56
C ARG A 214 -8.44 10.72 -0.45
N VAL A 215 -7.12 10.79 -0.43
CA VAL A 215 -6.28 9.62 -0.20
C VAL A 215 -5.35 9.88 0.97
N VAL A 216 -5.23 8.89 1.85
CA VAL A 216 -4.24 8.91 2.94
C VAL A 216 -3.33 7.70 2.78
N LEU A 217 -2.03 7.95 2.72
CA LEU A 217 -1.00 6.94 2.76
C LEU A 217 -0.41 6.90 4.16
N ARG A 218 -0.58 5.81 4.90
CA ARG A 218 0.11 5.57 6.16
C ARG A 218 1.39 4.80 5.93
N LEU A 219 2.50 5.42 6.26
CA LEU A 219 3.83 4.83 6.10
C LEU A 219 4.16 3.93 7.30
N LEU A 220 4.42 2.66 7.05
CA LEU A 220 4.77 1.68 8.07
C LEU A 220 6.25 1.33 7.95
N ASP A 221 7.07 1.92 8.81
CA ASP A 221 8.51 1.64 8.83
C ASP A 221 8.78 0.26 9.44
N LYS A 222 9.21 -0.69 8.60
CA LYS A 222 9.62 -2.03 9.06
C LYS A 222 10.88 -1.99 9.95
N GLN A 223 11.67 -0.93 9.91
CA GLN A 223 12.85 -0.79 10.79
C GLN A 223 12.44 -0.50 12.23
N ALA A 224 11.31 0.19 12.45
CA ALA A 224 10.71 0.34 13.78
C ALA A 224 10.32 -1.02 14.40
N ALA A 225 10.13 -2.04 13.54
CA ALA A 225 9.87 -3.42 13.94
C ALA A 225 11.08 -4.11 14.62
N GLN A 226 12.28 -3.56 14.47
CA GLN A 226 13.52 -4.19 14.92
C GLN A 226 14.03 -3.63 16.26
N ILE A 227 13.24 -2.81 16.95
CA ILE A 227 13.62 -2.28 18.26
C ILE A 227 13.73 -3.44 19.27
N ASN A 228 14.91 -3.59 19.87
CA ASN A 228 15.10 -4.55 20.94
C ASN A 228 14.49 -4.01 22.23
N ILE A 229 14.14 -4.92 23.15
CA ILE A 229 13.54 -4.54 24.44
C ILE A 229 14.43 -3.58 25.26
N GLY A 230 15.76 -3.65 25.08
CA GLY A 230 16.71 -2.74 25.72
C GLY A 230 16.70 -1.31 25.17
N ASP A 231 16.23 -1.15 23.93
CA ASP A 231 16.24 0.12 23.20
C ASP A 231 14.92 0.91 23.34
N LEU A 232 13.98 0.38 24.15
CA LEU A 232 12.68 1.03 24.41
C LEU A 232 12.76 2.37 25.17
N GLY A 233 13.95 2.75 25.68
CA GLY A 233 14.10 3.95 26.49
C GLY A 233 13.50 3.85 27.91
N LEU A 234 13.15 2.65 28.37
CA LEU A 234 12.62 2.43 29.71
C LEU A 234 13.73 2.59 30.77
N PRO A 235 13.42 3.21 31.92
CA PRO A 235 14.32 3.18 33.08
C PRO A 235 14.71 1.73 33.45
N ASN A 236 15.95 1.51 33.86
CA ASN A 236 16.50 0.17 34.13
C ASN A 236 15.67 -0.67 35.09
N SER A 237 15.07 -0.03 36.10
CA SER A 237 14.18 -0.73 37.07
C SER A 237 12.90 -1.24 36.40
N ILE A 238 12.29 -0.41 35.56
CA ILE A 238 11.06 -0.77 34.81
C ILE A 238 11.37 -1.84 33.76
N LEU A 239 12.46 -1.67 33.03
CA LEU A 239 12.91 -2.66 32.05
C LEU A 239 13.14 -4.04 32.66
N ARG A 240 13.78 -4.09 33.84
CA ARG A 240 13.99 -5.33 34.59
C ARG A 240 12.66 -5.97 35.00
N ASN A 241 11.75 -5.18 35.56
CA ASN A 241 10.43 -5.68 35.97
C ASN A 241 9.63 -6.20 34.77
N TYR A 242 9.69 -5.51 33.63
CA TYR A 242 9.02 -5.93 32.40
C TYR A 242 9.60 -7.27 31.89
N LYS A 243 10.93 -7.41 31.82
CA LYS A 243 11.58 -8.67 31.46
C LYS A 243 11.22 -9.81 32.40
N ASN A 244 11.20 -9.56 33.70
CA ASN A 244 10.80 -10.56 34.68
C ASN A 244 9.34 -10.96 34.52
N ALA A 245 8.43 -10.01 34.26
CA ALA A 245 7.02 -10.30 34.04
C ALA A 245 6.78 -11.13 32.77
N LEU A 246 7.57 -10.93 31.73
CA LEU A 246 7.51 -11.73 30.50
C LEU A 246 7.96 -13.19 30.67
N GLN A 247 8.72 -13.50 31.74
CA GLN A 247 9.23 -14.83 32.04
C GLN A 247 8.34 -15.63 33.02
N LEU A 248 7.27 -14.99 33.53
CA LEU A 248 6.33 -15.70 34.41
C LEU A 248 5.53 -16.72 33.60
N SER A 249 5.32 -17.89 34.16
CA SER A 249 4.54 -18.96 33.53
C SER A 249 3.04 -18.67 33.45
N GLU A 250 2.54 -17.72 34.21
CA GLU A 250 1.13 -17.33 34.22
C GLU A 250 0.95 -15.86 34.65
N GLY A 251 -0.08 -15.24 34.13
CA GLY A 251 -0.40 -13.84 34.44
C GLY A 251 -0.90 -13.10 33.24
N ILE A 252 -1.15 -11.80 33.43
CA ILE A 252 -1.58 -10.87 32.37
C ILE A 252 -0.71 -9.63 32.42
N ILE A 253 -0.16 -9.24 31.27
CA ILE A 253 0.54 -7.97 31.10
C ILE A 253 -0.36 -7.05 30.30
N LEU A 254 -0.70 -5.87 30.87
CA LEU A 254 -1.54 -4.89 30.23
C LEU A 254 -0.69 -3.68 29.79
N VAL A 255 -0.68 -3.37 28.48
CA VAL A 255 0.02 -2.21 27.92
C VAL A 255 -1.02 -1.24 27.39
N THR A 256 -1.13 -0.06 28.00
CA THR A 256 -2.13 0.96 27.69
C THR A 256 -1.47 2.31 27.41
N GLY A 257 -2.20 3.20 26.72
CA GLY A 257 -1.74 4.55 26.42
C GLY A 257 -2.41 5.10 25.15
N PRO A 258 -2.29 6.40 24.86
CA PRO A 258 -2.85 7.02 23.65
C PRO A 258 -2.17 6.51 22.38
N THR A 259 -2.75 6.86 21.21
CA THR A 259 -2.15 6.57 19.90
C THR A 259 -0.76 7.21 19.80
N GLY A 260 0.21 6.48 19.25
CA GLY A 260 1.60 6.97 19.15
C GLY A 260 2.44 6.86 20.41
N SER A 261 1.89 6.37 21.56
CA SER A 261 2.64 6.21 22.81
C SER A 261 3.63 5.04 22.84
N GLY A 262 3.72 4.23 21.76
CA GLY A 262 4.63 3.09 21.68
C GLY A 262 4.07 1.76 22.19
N LYS A 263 2.74 1.61 22.36
CA LYS A 263 2.10 0.34 22.80
C LYS A 263 2.56 -0.84 21.95
N THR A 264 2.35 -0.78 20.65
CA THR A 264 2.73 -1.84 19.70
C THR A 264 4.23 -2.13 19.74
N THR A 265 5.05 -1.08 19.80
CA THR A 265 6.51 -1.19 19.91
C THR A 265 6.91 -1.96 21.18
N THR A 266 6.30 -1.62 22.31
CA THR A 266 6.54 -2.29 23.59
C THR A 266 6.12 -3.76 23.54
N LEU A 267 4.91 -4.05 23.05
CA LEU A 267 4.38 -5.40 22.93
C LEU A 267 5.26 -6.26 22.00
N TYR A 268 5.59 -5.77 20.82
CA TYR A 268 6.36 -6.53 19.84
C TYR A 268 7.82 -6.73 20.24
N SER A 269 8.44 -5.75 20.92
CA SER A 269 9.79 -5.93 21.48
C SER A 269 9.80 -6.96 22.63
N GLY A 270 8.72 -7.02 23.42
CA GLY A 270 8.49 -8.06 24.42
C GLY A 270 8.36 -9.45 23.79
N LEU A 271 7.49 -9.59 22.79
CA LEU A 271 7.32 -10.85 22.05
C LEU A 271 8.64 -11.35 21.44
N ARG A 272 9.40 -10.47 20.79
CA ARG A 272 10.72 -10.82 20.24
C ARG A 272 11.72 -11.23 21.30
N HIS A 273 11.64 -10.64 22.51
CA HIS A 273 12.55 -10.97 23.60
C HIS A 273 12.34 -12.38 24.14
N ILE A 274 11.09 -12.88 24.13
CA ILE A 274 10.74 -14.21 24.62
C ILE A 274 10.59 -15.24 23.49
N SER A 275 10.48 -14.79 22.23
CA SER A 275 10.35 -15.70 21.09
C SER A 275 11.63 -16.49 20.89
N ASP A 276 11.56 -17.78 21.19
CA ASP A 276 12.53 -18.80 20.83
C ASP A 276 11.83 -19.99 20.15
N THR A 277 12.58 -20.96 19.70
CA THR A 277 12.02 -22.13 19.00
C THR A 277 11.28 -23.10 19.92
N SER A 278 11.30 -22.89 21.22
CA SER A 278 10.68 -23.76 22.23
C SER A 278 9.27 -23.33 22.64
N GLN A 279 8.86 -22.10 22.28
CA GLN A 279 7.58 -21.52 22.70
C GLN A 279 6.62 -21.34 21.52
N ASN A 280 5.36 -21.71 21.74
CA ASN A 280 4.27 -21.45 20.81
C ASN A 280 3.59 -20.11 21.15
N ILE A 281 4.00 -19.06 20.48
CA ILE A 281 3.49 -17.70 20.67
C ILE A 281 2.46 -17.39 19.57
N LEU A 282 1.24 -17.06 19.97
CA LEU A 282 0.13 -16.75 19.06
C LEU A 282 -0.43 -15.37 19.32
N THR A 283 -0.85 -14.66 18.26
CA THR A 283 -1.46 -13.33 18.38
C THR A 283 -2.81 -13.24 17.66
N VAL A 284 -3.69 -12.38 18.16
CA VAL A 284 -4.89 -11.90 17.46
C VAL A 284 -4.82 -10.38 17.41
N GLU A 285 -4.82 -9.82 16.21
CA GLU A 285 -4.52 -8.41 15.98
C GLU A 285 -5.52 -7.77 15.02
N ASP A 286 -5.81 -6.48 15.21
CA ASP A 286 -6.64 -5.70 14.30
C ASP A 286 -6.04 -4.31 14.02
N PRO A 287 -5.26 -4.21 12.93
CA PRO A 287 -4.66 -5.28 12.13
C PRO A 287 -3.25 -5.67 12.61
N ILE A 288 -2.65 -6.68 11.99
CA ILE A 288 -1.21 -6.97 12.14
C ILE A 288 -0.42 -5.77 11.60
N GLU A 289 0.43 -5.16 12.43
CA GLU A 289 1.24 -4.02 12.00
C GLU A 289 2.42 -4.45 11.13
N TYR A 290 3.16 -5.49 11.56
CA TYR A 290 4.21 -6.13 10.78
C TYR A 290 4.44 -7.57 11.25
N THR A 291 5.04 -8.39 10.39
CA THR A 291 5.28 -9.81 10.65
C THR A 291 6.47 -10.00 11.57
N LEU A 292 6.30 -10.83 12.59
CA LEU A 292 7.36 -11.27 13.50
C LEU A 292 7.75 -12.72 13.16
N PRO A 293 9.02 -13.00 12.83
CA PRO A 293 9.47 -14.37 12.59
C PRO A 293 9.28 -15.24 13.84
N GLY A 294 8.77 -16.46 13.65
CA GLY A 294 8.58 -17.42 14.75
C GLY A 294 7.30 -17.23 15.58
N ILE A 295 6.45 -16.26 15.23
CA ILE A 295 5.19 -15.98 15.95
C ILE A 295 4.00 -16.24 15.02
N GLY A 296 3.01 -16.96 15.48
CA GLY A 296 1.77 -17.24 14.78
C GLY A 296 0.80 -16.05 14.88
N GLN A 297 0.91 -15.09 13.94
CA GLN A 297 0.07 -13.89 13.95
C GLN A 297 -1.21 -14.10 13.15
N THR A 298 -2.36 -13.78 13.75
CA THR A 298 -3.67 -13.88 13.12
C THR A 298 -4.37 -12.54 13.13
N GLN A 299 -4.87 -12.12 11.95
CA GLN A 299 -5.60 -10.86 11.81
C GLN A 299 -7.10 -11.08 11.91
N VAL A 300 -7.79 -10.22 12.67
CA VAL A 300 -9.25 -10.12 12.69
C VAL A 300 -9.81 -9.90 11.28
N ASN A 301 -10.89 -10.61 10.95
CA ASN A 301 -11.59 -10.47 9.68
C ASN A 301 -13.11 -10.50 9.92
N ASN A 302 -13.68 -9.35 10.21
CA ASN A 302 -15.12 -9.21 10.50
C ASN A 302 -16.01 -9.65 9.32
N LYS A 303 -15.52 -9.54 8.08
CA LYS A 303 -16.25 -10.00 6.88
C LYS A 303 -16.41 -11.51 6.84
N ALA A 304 -15.44 -12.23 7.40
CA ALA A 304 -15.47 -13.70 7.53
C ALA A 304 -16.07 -14.16 8.87
N GLY A 305 -16.55 -13.26 9.72
CA GLY A 305 -17.06 -13.57 11.05
C GLY A 305 -15.97 -13.92 12.07
N TYR A 306 -14.71 -13.57 11.77
CA TYR A 306 -13.56 -13.81 12.65
C TYR A 306 -13.23 -12.53 13.43
N ASP A 307 -13.76 -12.46 14.65
CA ASP A 307 -13.55 -11.37 15.61
C ASP A 307 -12.52 -11.76 16.71
N PHE A 308 -12.20 -10.83 17.61
CA PHE A 308 -11.29 -11.09 18.72
C PHE A 308 -11.74 -12.23 19.62
N ALA A 309 -13.06 -12.35 19.90
CA ALA A 309 -13.59 -13.37 20.77
C ALA A 309 -13.48 -14.77 20.15
N SER A 310 -13.76 -14.90 18.86
CA SER A 310 -13.59 -16.15 18.11
C SER A 310 -12.11 -16.50 17.94
N GLY A 311 -11.27 -15.49 17.71
CA GLY A 311 -9.83 -15.64 17.65
C GLY A 311 -9.25 -16.18 18.95
N LEU A 312 -9.59 -15.57 20.08
CA LEU A 312 -9.13 -16.01 21.40
C LEU A 312 -9.58 -17.45 21.69
N ARG A 313 -10.87 -17.77 21.48
CA ARG A 313 -11.35 -19.15 21.65
C ARG A 313 -10.62 -20.15 20.76
N SER A 314 -10.17 -19.73 19.58
CA SER A 314 -9.43 -20.61 18.68
C SER A 314 -7.99 -20.82 19.13
N ILE A 315 -7.32 -19.76 19.58
CA ILE A 315 -5.93 -19.80 20.07
C ILE A 315 -5.83 -20.74 21.29
N LEU A 316 -6.79 -20.69 22.22
CA LEU A 316 -6.79 -21.57 23.40
C LEU A 316 -6.80 -23.08 23.07
N ARG A 317 -7.11 -23.46 21.82
CA ARG A 317 -7.06 -24.86 21.35
C ARG A 317 -5.81 -25.17 20.52
N GLN A 318 -4.89 -24.24 20.41
CA GLN A 318 -3.65 -24.36 19.64
C GLN A 318 -2.41 -24.55 20.53
N ASP A 319 -2.62 -24.93 21.81
CA ASP A 319 -1.55 -25.16 22.78
C ASP A 319 -0.58 -23.97 22.89
N PRO A 320 -1.07 -22.75 23.19
CA PRO A 320 -0.23 -21.57 23.28
C PRO A 320 0.50 -21.48 24.61
N ASP A 321 1.79 -21.20 24.58
CA ASP A 321 2.55 -20.81 25.78
C ASP A 321 2.29 -19.34 26.11
N LEU A 322 2.08 -18.49 25.07
CA LEU A 322 1.73 -17.08 25.22
C LEU A 322 0.75 -16.65 24.14
N SER A 323 -0.23 -15.87 24.54
CA SER A 323 -1.20 -15.24 23.64
C SER A 323 -1.17 -13.73 23.77
N LEU A 324 -1.08 -13.03 22.62
CA LEU A 324 -1.24 -11.59 22.56
C LEU A 324 -2.58 -11.22 21.90
N ILE A 325 -3.33 -10.31 22.52
CA ILE A 325 -4.48 -9.64 21.92
C ILE A 325 -4.11 -8.17 21.75
N HIS A 326 -4.00 -7.72 20.50
CA HIS A 326 -3.68 -6.33 20.19
C HIS A 326 -4.83 -5.67 19.46
N ILE A 327 -5.49 -4.75 20.16
CA ILE A 327 -6.55 -3.89 19.62
C ILE A 327 -5.89 -2.55 19.29
N SER A 328 -5.72 -2.24 18.00
CA SER A 328 -5.41 -0.86 17.59
C SER A 328 -6.64 -0.02 17.94
N GLU A 329 -6.44 1.17 18.50
CA GLU A 329 -7.55 2.00 18.98
C GLU A 329 -8.65 2.11 17.92
N PRO A 330 -9.92 1.86 18.32
CA PRO A 330 -11.02 2.32 17.52
C PRO A 330 -10.87 3.84 17.36
N THR A 331 -10.95 4.32 16.15
CA THR A 331 -11.11 5.75 15.88
C THR A 331 -12.13 6.28 16.89
N ARG A 332 -11.75 7.25 17.73
CA ARG A 332 -12.69 7.82 18.69
C ARG A 332 -13.99 8.09 17.97
N GLN A 333 -15.05 7.38 18.32
CA GLN A 333 -16.38 7.86 18.05
C GLN A 333 -16.44 9.20 18.79
N ALA A 334 -16.62 10.28 18.03
CA ALA A 334 -16.91 11.57 18.61
C ALA A 334 -18.13 11.38 19.52
N GLU A 335 -17.91 11.52 20.80
CA GLU A 335 -19.01 11.64 21.75
C GLU A 335 -19.87 12.84 21.41
#